data_6802e9e78b7d04d6d9be94a74f2db9d1
#
_entry.id   6802e9e78b7d04d6d9be94a74f2db9d1
#
_cell.length_a   1.000
_cell.length_b   1.000
_cell.length_c   1.000
_cell.angle_alpha   90.00
_cell.angle_beta   90.00
_cell.angle_gamma   90.00
#
_symmetry.space_group_name_H-M   'P 1'
#
loop_
_entity.id
_entity.type
_entity.pdbx_description
1 polymer ?
#
loop_
_entity_poly.entity_id
_entity_poly.type
_entity_poly.pdbx_seq_one_letter_code
_entity_poly.pdbx_strand_id
1 'polypeptide(L)'
;MFEFPIPAIVRKFAAQFSESGYSLFIVGGAVRDFFLGRKNTDFDFATDAMPQEVITLFPTVIPTGIKHGTVTVLFKGHHFEVTTFREDGEYLDMRRPDEVRFVRALPEDLKRRDFTINALAINAFTAELTDLHRGLEDLDKKLIRAIGNPMERFQEDALRIMRACRFTSQLGFQIDSETAMAMKTLSGNLSKISGERIRDEFFKILSSPTPSVGILAMDACGALAVVLPELTECKGFEQRGMHRFDVFFHSLASCDAAPRAKPLVRLAALLHDIGKVEARAELGNDQFSFHQHEFISERLAKTIVSRLKCSNDDRDIVLNLIRNHMFHYTSDWSDGAVRRFINRVGKQAIPDLFDLRLADQVGISGMNDTRALQELSDRIAKVLQQGSALTIRDLAIDGNELERIGIPKGPKMGVVLQALLETVLDDPTQNSRDRLATIALGFYQTRCL
;
A
#
# COMPACT_ATOMS: atom_id res chain seq x y z
N MET A 1 35.91 18.07 -3.10
CA MET A 1 35.98 16.73 -2.47
C MET A 1 34.71 16.60 -1.65
N PHE A 2 33.79 15.70 -2.00
CA PHE A 2 32.56 15.48 -1.24
C PHE A 2 32.92 14.72 0.04
N GLU A 3 32.65 15.27 1.19
CA GLU A 3 32.80 14.61 2.47
C GLU A 3 31.43 14.09 2.91
N PHE A 4 31.25 12.76 2.91
CA PHE A 4 30.03 12.15 3.45
C PHE A 4 30.00 12.33 4.97
N PRO A 5 28.97 12.97 5.54
CA PRO A 5 28.89 13.26 6.97
C PRO A 5 28.54 11.99 7.74
N ILE A 6 29.53 11.20 8.10
CA ILE A 6 29.33 9.99 8.90
C ILE A 6 28.96 10.40 10.34
N PRO A 7 27.77 10.03 10.85
CA PRO A 7 27.37 10.34 12.23
C PRO A 7 28.34 9.75 13.26
N ALA A 8 28.54 10.44 14.38
CA ALA A 8 29.46 9.99 15.43
C ALA A 8 29.15 8.58 15.95
N ILE A 9 27.89 8.18 16.00
CA ILE A 9 27.48 6.85 16.40
C ILE A 9 27.91 5.79 15.39
N VAL A 10 27.82 6.10 14.07
CA VAL A 10 28.25 5.22 12.98
C VAL A 10 29.78 5.08 12.97
N ARG A 11 30.53 6.18 13.21
CA ARG A 11 31.98 6.11 13.34
C ARG A 11 32.42 5.19 14.50
N LYS A 12 31.74 5.28 15.66
CA LYS A 12 31.99 4.39 16.80
C LYS A 12 31.65 2.94 16.50
N PHE A 13 30.59 2.73 15.74
CA PHE A 13 30.19 1.40 15.29
C PHE A 13 31.22 0.81 14.33
N ALA A 14 31.65 1.57 13.32
CA ALA A 14 32.66 1.19 12.36
C ALA A 14 34.04 0.90 12.99
N ALA A 15 34.40 1.61 14.06
CA ALA A 15 35.66 1.39 14.78
C ALA A 15 35.76 -0.05 15.32
N GLN A 16 34.65 -0.66 15.78
CA GLN A 16 34.65 -2.03 16.30
C GLN A 16 35.03 -3.06 15.21
N PHE A 17 34.57 -2.82 13.97
CA PHE A 17 34.94 -3.64 12.82
C PHE A 17 36.42 -3.44 12.47
N SER A 18 36.88 -2.18 12.37
CA SER A 18 38.24 -1.84 12.01
C SER A 18 39.27 -2.36 13.01
N GLU A 19 38.99 -2.25 14.33
CA GLU A 19 39.83 -2.78 15.41
C GLU A 19 39.98 -4.31 15.36
N SER A 20 38.97 -4.98 14.79
CA SER A 20 38.93 -6.44 14.61
C SER A 20 39.43 -6.90 13.22
N GLY A 21 39.89 -5.96 12.38
CA GLY A 21 40.46 -6.25 11.06
C GLY A 21 39.41 -6.42 9.95
N TYR A 22 38.17 -5.99 10.17
CA TYR A 22 37.10 -6.05 9.18
C TYR A 22 36.80 -4.68 8.58
N SER A 23 36.32 -4.69 7.35
CA SER A 23 35.80 -3.51 6.63
C SER A 23 34.30 -3.35 6.89
N LEU A 24 33.84 -2.10 6.99
CA LEU A 24 32.42 -1.78 7.07
C LEU A 24 32.09 -0.65 6.09
N PHE A 25 31.06 -0.83 5.27
CA PHE A 25 30.60 0.14 4.29
C PHE A 25 29.14 0.50 4.53
N ILE A 26 28.82 1.79 4.45
CA ILE A 26 27.45 2.28 4.29
C ILE A 26 27.08 2.05 2.83
N VAL A 27 25.91 1.46 2.56
CA VAL A 27 25.50 1.07 1.21
C VAL A 27 24.05 1.41 0.91
N GLY A 28 23.64 1.29 -0.34
CA GLY A 28 22.26 1.33 -0.77
C GLY A 28 21.59 2.71 -0.69
N GLY A 29 20.39 2.74 -0.12
CA GLY A 29 19.55 3.93 -0.11
C GLY A 29 20.15 5.14 0.58
N ALA A 30 20.88 4.94 1.68
CA ALA A 30 21.48 6.02 2.46
C ALA A 30 22.52 6.81 1.65
N VAL A 31 23.37 6.10 0.90
CA VAL A 31 24.41 6.74 0.06
C VAL A 31 23.76 7.50 -1.09
N ARG A 32 22.84 6.87 -1.81
CA ARG A 32 22.09 7.52 -2.89
C ARG A 32 21.39 8.78 -2.42
N ASP A 33 20.64 8.70 -1.31
CA ASP A 33 19.80 9.79 -0.81
C ASP A 33 20.67 10.96 -0.33
N PHE A 34 21.86 10.71 0.20
CA PHE A 34 22.85 11.75 0.50
C PHE A 34 23.21 12.57 -0.74
N PHE A 35 23.59 11.89 -1.86
CA PHE A 35 23.94 12.61 -3.09
C PHE A 35 22.74 13.33 -3.72
N LEU A 36 21.51 12.92 -3.40
CA LEU A 36 20.29 13.61 -3.81
C LEU A 36 19.87 14.76 -2.85
N GLY A 37 20.67 15.04 -1.79
CA GLY A 37 20.34 16.05 -0.78
C GLY A 37 19.13 15.69 0.08
N ARG A 38 18.76 14.40 0.14
CA ARG A 38 17.64 13.90 0.95
C ARG A 38 18.13 13.49 2.32
N LYS A 39 17.36 13.82 3.37
CA LYS A 39 17.66 13.33 4.72
C LYS A 39 17.34 11.83 4.78
N ASN A 40 18.33 11.04 5.13
CA ASN A 40 18.18 9.63 5.45
C ASN A 40 18.93 9.35 6.76
N THR A 41 18.26 8.69 7.69
CA THR A 41 18.81 8.28 9.00
C THR A 41 18.89 6.77 9.15
N ASP A 42 18.44 6.03 8.14
CA ASP A 42 18.45 4.58 8.09
C ASP A 42 19.67 4.12 7.28
N PHE A 43 20.64 3.52 7.98
CA PHE A 43 21.90 3.09 7.38
C PHE A 43 21.95 1.57 7.28
N ASP A 44 22.03 1.09 6.04
CA ASP A 44 22.38 -0.31 5.75
C ASP A 44 23.89 -0.43 5.64
N PHE A 45 24.41 -1.49 6.24
CA PHE A 45 25.84 -1.77 6.21
C PHE A 45 26.16 -3.06 5.45
N ALA A 46 27.30 -3.06 4.78
CA ALA A 46 27.89 -4.24 4.18
C ALA A 46 29.33 -4.44 4.72
N THR A 47 29.73 -5.69 4.99
CA THR A 47 31.01 -6.02 5.60
C THR A 47 31.61 -7.30 5.02
N ASP A 48 32.92 -7.45 5.10
CA ASP A 48 33.62 -8.70 4.83
C ASP A 48 33.60 -9.68 6.04
N ALA A 49 33.13 -9.24 7.23
CA ALA A 49 32.94 -10.13 8.37
C ALA A 49 31.79 -11.12 8.10
N MET A 50 31.99 -12.39 8.41
CA MET A 50 30.94 -13.41 8.37
C MET A 50 29.88 -13.15 9.44
N PRO A 51 28.63 -13.62 9.28
CA PRO A 51 27.59 -13.36 10.28
C PRO A 51 27.97 -13.80 11.70
N GLN A 52 28.70 -14.90 11.83
CA GLN A 52 29.19 -15.41 13.12
C GLN A 52 30.29 -14.51 13.72
N GLU A 53 31.13 -13.94 12.86
CA GLU A 53 32.16 -12.97 13.25
C GLU A 53 31.50 -11.70 13.78
N VAL A 54 30.45 -11.18 13.10
CA VAL A 54 29.67 -10.03 13.59
C VAL A 54 29.00 -10.32 14.92
N ILE A 55 28.44 -11.53 15.12
CA ILE A 55 27.84 -11.94 16.40
C ILE A 55 28.85 -11.91 17.54
N THR A 56 30.12 -12.24 17.28
CA THR A 56 31.20 -12.19 18.30
C THR A 56 31.67 -10.78 18.62
N LEU A 57 31.53 -9.83 17.69
CA LEU A 57 31.97 -8.43 17.86
C LEU A 57 31.06 -7.63 18.82
N PHE A 58 29.80 -8.02 18.94
CA PHE A 58 28.80 -7.23 19.66
C PHE A 58 28.02 -8.05 20.67
N PRO A 59 27.70 -7.47 21.86
CA PRO A 59 27.01 -8.20 22.92
C PRO A 59 25.56 -8.53 22.60
N THR A 60 24.92 -7.80 21.65
CA THR A 60 23.52 -8.01 21.30
C THR A 60 23.35 -7.95 19.78
N VAL A 61 23.11 -9.11 19.18
CA VAL A 61 22.87 -9.27 17.74
C VAL A 61 21.64 -10.15 17.54
N ILE A 62 20.72 -9.68 16.70
CA ILE A 62 19.52 -10.42 16.33
C ILE A 62 19.75 -11.07 14.96
N PRO A 63 19.62 -12.40 14.82
CA PRO A 63 19.86 -13.11 13.57
C PRO A 63 18.68 -12.99 12.61
N THR A 64 18.36 -11.79 12.15
CA THR A 64 17.19 -11.47 11.34
C THR A 64 17.14 -12.14 9.96
N GLY A 65 18.32 -12.49 9.41
CA GLY A 65 18.44 -13.11 8.08
C GLY A 65 19.77 -13.85 7.89
N ILE A 66 20.20 -14.62 8.88
CA ILE A 66 21.56 -15.24 8.90
C ILE A 66 21.85 -16.11 7.68
N LYS A 67 20.84 -16.82 7.16
CA LYS A 67 20.98 -17.63 5.93
C LYS A 67 21.31 -16.79 4.69
N HIS A 68 20.98 -15.50 4.73
CA HIS A 68 21.27 -14.55 3.67
C HIS A 68 22.38 -13.55 4.03
N GLY A 69 23.06 -13.80 5.16
CA GLY A 69 24.19 -12.99 5.61
C GLY A 69 23.81 -11.73 6.36
N THR A 70 22.51 -11.49 6.68
CA THR A 70 22.07 -10.28 7.36
C THR A 70 21.82 -10.54 8.84
N VAL A 71 22.34 -9.65 9.68
CA VAL A 71 22.09 -9.59 11.12
C VAL A 71 21.75 -8.16 11.53
N THR A 72 20.95 -8.00 12.59
CA THR A 72 20.67 -6.69 13.19
C THR A 72 21.46 -6.53 14.47
N VAL A 73 22.37 -5.57 14.51
CA VAL A 73 23.20 -5.26 15.68
C VAL A 73 22.53 -4.15 16.50
N LEU A 74 22.31 -4.42 17.79
CA LEU A 74 21.88 -3.38 18.74
C LEU A 74 23.13 -2.70 19.32
N PHE A 75 23.37 -1.46 18.93
CA PHE A 75 24.53 -0.70 19.36
C PHE A 75 24.12 0.66 19.92
N LYS A 76 24.32 0.84 21.24
CA LYS A 76 24.03 2.11 21.96
C LYS A 76 22.63 2.67 21.69
N GLY A 77 21.62 1.80 21.68
CA GLY A 77 20.21 2.17 21.45
C GLY A 77 19.80 2.32 19.98
N HIS A 78 20.70 2.02 19.04
CA HIS A 78 20.42 1.99 17.62
C HIS A 78 20.38 0.55 17.10
N HIS A 79 19.56 0.34 16.07
CA HIS A 79 19.47 -0.92 15.34
C HIS A 79 20.19 -0.73 14.00
N PHE A 80 21.25 -1.50 13.75
CA PHE A 80 22.00 -1.44 12.50
C PHE A 80 21.89 -2.77 11.75
N GLU A 81 21.39 -2.74 10.53
CA GLU A 81 21.40 -3.89 9.66
C GLU A 81 22.77 -4.04 9.01
N VAL A 82 23.40 -5.19 9.24
CA VAL A 82 24.73 -5.52 8.70
C VAL A 82 24.61 -6.78 7.86
N THR A 83 24.99 -6.67 6.60
CA THR A 83 24.99 -7.78 5.63
C THR A 83 26.42 -8.15 5.26
N THR A 84 26.80 -9.40 5.40
CA THR A 84 28.07 -9.94 4.91
C THR A 84 28.10 -9.84 3.38
N PHE A 85 29.23 -9.45 2.80
CA PHE A 85 29.43 -9.45 1.34
C PHE A 85 29.10 -10.83 0.80
N ARG A 86 28.36 -10.87 -0.29
CA ARG A 86 27.92 -12.10 -0.88
C ARG A 86 27.87 -12.03 -2.40
N GLU A 87 28.01 -13.16 -3.01
CA GLU A 87 27.67 -13.44 -4.39
C GLU A 87 26.40 -14.28 -4.40
N ASP A 88 25.48 -13.93 -5.24
CA ASP A 88 24.26 -14.72 -5.41
C ASP A 88 24.59 -15.93 -6.31
N GLY A 89 24.31 -17.15 -5.87
CA GLY A 89 24.45 -18.37 -6.66
C GLY A 89 23.44 -18.46 -7.80
N GLU A 90 23.39 -19.61 -8.48
CA GLU A 90 22.40 -19.81 -9.55
C GLU A 90 20.97 -19.70 -9.02
N TYR A 91 20.12 -19.01 -9.78
CA TYR A 91 18.70 -18.83 -9.48
C TYR A 91 17.90 -19.91 -10.22
N LEU A 92 17.53 -21.00 -9.56
CA LEU A 92 16.74 -22.09 -10.16
C LEU A 92 15.27 -21.72 -10.33
N ASP A 93 14.71 -20.84 -9.48
CA ASP A 93 13.29 -20.51 -9.45
C ASP A 93 12.95 -19.01 -9.69
N MET A 94 13.93 -18.21 -10.16
CA MET A 94 13.81 -16.75 -10.36
C MET A 94 13.41 -15.98 -9.09
N ARG A 95 13.58 -16.57 -7.90
CA ARG A 95 13.07 -16.03 -6.65
C ARG A 95 14.16 -15.70 -5.65
N ARG A 96 15.05 -16.62 -5.40
CA ARG A 96 16.20 -16.49 -4.48
C ARG A 96 17.32 -17.37 -4.97
N PRO A 97 18.58 -16.99 -4.77
CA PRO A 97 19.67 -17.95 -4.98
C PRO A 97 19.47 -19.11 -4.00
N ASP A 98 19.54 -20.35 -4.48
CA ASP A 98 19.43 -21.53 -3.64
C ASP A 98 20.55 -21.59 -2.60
N GLU A 99 21.72 -21.07 -2.96
CA GLU A 99 22.86 -20.90 -2.06
C GLU A 99 23.41 -19.47 -2.16
N VAL A 100 23.66 -18.86 -1.01
CA VAL A 100 24.38 -17.59 -0.89
C VAL A 100 25.83 -17.92 -0.58
N ARG A 101 26.73 -17.55 -1.48
CA ARG A 101 28.16 -17.67 -1.23
C ARG A 101 28.67 -16.36 -0.63
N PHE A 102 29.16 -16.44 0.60
CA PHE A 102 29.82 -15.29 1.21
C PHE A 102 31.19 -15.05 0.56
N VAL A 103 31.46 -13.78 0.27
CA VAL A 103 32.71 -13.32 -0.36
C VAL A 103 33.40 -12.29 0.54
N ARG A 104 34.68 -12.04 0.28
CA ARG A 104 35.47 -11.07 1.07
C ARG A 104 35.68 -9.75 0.31
N ALA A 105 35.26 -9.66 -0.94
CA ALA A 105 35.51 -8.52 -1.78
C ALA A 105 34.23 -7.68 -2.03
N LEU A 106 34.29 -6.39 -1.72
CA LEU A 106 33.21 -5.44 -1.95
C LEU A 106 32.72 -5.39 -3.42
N PRO A 107 33.59 -5.44 -4.45
CA PRO A 107 33.16 -5.41 -5.85
C PRO A 107 32.15 -6.49 -6.21
N GLU A 108 32.29 -7.68 -5.67
CA GLU A 108 31.37 -8.81 -5.91
C GLU A 108 29.99 -8.54 -5.31
N ASP A 109 29.93 -7.97 -4.09
CA ASP A 109 28.65 -7.56 -3.47
C ASP A 109 27.98 -6.42 -4.24
N LEU A 110 28.73 -5.44 -4.72
CA LEU A 110 28.17 -4.34 -5.51
C LEU A 110 27.64 -4.81 -6.87
N LYS A 111 28.32 -5.77 -7.51
CA LYS A 111 27.94 -6.33 -8.81
C LYS A 111 26.58 -7.04 -8.80
N ARG A 112 26.19 -7.69 -7.70
CA ARG A 112 24.89 -8.41 -7.60
C ARG A 112 23.69 -7.51 -7.35
N ARG A 113 23.91 -6.22 -7.04
CA ARG A 113 22.82 -5.27 -6.75
C ARG A 113 21.96 -5.00 -7.98
N ASP A 114 20.81 -4.35 -7.76
CA ASP A 114 19.81 -4.12 -8.81
C ASP A 114 20.20 -3.01 -9.80
N PHE A 115 20.48 -1.81 -9.28
CA PHE A 115 20.69 -0.62 -10.09
C PHE A 115 21.97 0.11 -9.69
N THR A 116 22.61 0.77 -10.65
CA THR A 116 23.86 1.53 -10.48
C THR A 116 23.77 2.54 -9.35
N ILE A 117 22.64 3.26 -9.26
CA ILE A 117 22.36 4.28 -8.23
C ILE A 117 22.27 3.71 -6.80
N ASN A 118 22.13 2.40 -6.64
CA ASN A 118 22.11 1.70 -5.35
C ASN A 118 23.39 0.88 -5.08
N ALA A 119 24.35 0.91 -6.01
CA ALA A 119 25.62 0.22 -5.89
C ALA A 119 26.78 1.16 -5.50
N LEU A 120 26.45 2.23 -4.83
CA LEU A 120 27.41 3.13 -4.20
C LEU A 120 27.72 2.63 -2.78
N ALA A 121 28.98 2.69 -2.38
CA ALA A 121 29.41 2.31 -1.03
C ALA A 121 30.32 3.39 -0.45
N ILE A 122 30.13 3.72 0.83
CA ILE A 122 30.98 4.63 1.59
C ILE A 122 31.67 3.83 2.69
N ASN A 123 33.00 3.82 2.72
CA ASN A 123 33.72 3.24 3.84
C ASN A 123 33.33 3.98 5.14
N ALA A 124 32.73 3.26 6.08
CA ALA A 124 32.15 3.86 7.30
C ALA A 124 33.23 4.39 8.27
N PHE A 125 34.51 4.08 8.04
CA PHE A 125 35.64 4.56 8.83
C PHE A 125 36.38 5.73 8.15
N THR A 126 36.78 5.56 6.85
CA THR A 126 37.56 6.57 6.11
C THR A 126 36.69 7.60 5.38
N ALA A 127 35.40 7.38 5.24
CA ALA A 127 34.47 8.17 4.43
C ALA A 127 34.78 8.13 2.91
N GLU A 128 35.59 7.20 2.46
CA GLU A 128 35.94 7.05 1.06
C GLU A 128 34.79 6.41 0.27
N LEU A 129 34.46 7.03 -0.88
CA LEU A 129 33.42 6.54 -1.78
C LEU A 129 33.99 5.51 -2.76
N THR A 130 33.26 4.41 -2.92
CA THR A 130 33.45 3.41 -3.98
C THR A 130 32.25 3.45 -4.93
N ASP A 131 32.50 3.76 -6.21
CA ASP A 131 31.54 3.74 -7.31
C ASP A 131 32.12 2.97 -8.50
N LEU A 132 31.84 1.66 -8.57
CA LEU A 132 32.35 0.77 -9.62
C LEU A 132 31.44 0.72 -10.86
N HIS A 133 30.22 1.20 -10.74
CA HIS A 133 29.19 1.06 -11.77
C HIS A 133 28.67 2.39 -12.31
N ARG A 134 29.40 3.50 -12.06
CA ARG A 134 29.04 4.85 -12.51
C ARG A 134 27.70 5.33 -11.95
N GLY A 135 27.39 4.93 -10.71
CA GLY A 135 26.14 5.28 -10.04
C GLY A 135 25.97 6.78 -9.82
N LEU A 136 27.07 7.54 -9.56
CA LEU A 136 27.02 9.00 -9.46
C LEU A 136 26.64 9.67 -10.78
N GLU A 137 27.15 9.17 -11.90
CA GLU A 137 26.79 9.66 -13.22
C GLU A 137 25.29 9.44 -13.53
N ASP A 138 24.78 8.25 -13.19
CA ASP A 138 23.35 7.94 -13.37
C ASP A 138 22.45 8.72 -12.39
N LEU A 139 22.94 9.06 -11.20
CA LEU A 139 22.25 9.98 -10.29
C LEU A 139 22.14 11.39 -10.86
N ASP A 140 23.23 11.92 -11.43
CA ASP A 140 23.25 13.24 -12.08
C ASP A 140 22.32 13.27 -13.29
N LYS A 141 22.34 12.22 -14.12
CA LYS A 141 21.45 12.06 -15.27
C LYS A 141 20.01 11.69 -14.91
N LYS A 142 19.73 11.44 -13.63
CA LYS A 142 18.42 10.96 -13.15
C LYS A 142 17.97 9.67 -13.87
N LEU A 143 18.86 8.69 -13.95
CA LEU A 143 18.66 7.45 -14.67
C LEU A 143 18.60 6.24 -13.71
N ILE A 144 17.68 5.32 -13.98
CA ILE A 144 17.59 4.00 -13.36
C ILE A 144 18.15 3.01 -14.37
N ARG A 145 19.36 2.54 -14.11
CA ARG A 145 20.10 1.59 -14.97
C ARG A 145 20.41 0.34 -14.19
N ALA A 146 20.08 -0.83 -14.75
CA ALA A 146 20.48 -2.12 -14.18
C ALA A 146 22.01 -2.29 -14.25
N ILE A 147 22.59 -2.98 -13.26
CA ILE A 147 24.03 -3.28 -13.24
C ILE A 147 24.33 -4.41 -14.21
N GLY A 148 25.35 -4.23 -15.05
CA GLY A 148 25.76 -5.23 -16.02
C GLY A 148 24.73 -5.47 -17.11
N ASN A 149 24.39 -6.72 -17.40
CA ASN A 149 23.40 -7.09 -18.42
C ASN A 149 21.98 -7.07 -17.82
N PRO A 150 21.07 -6.15 -18.26
CA PRO A 150 19.72 -6.07 -17.71
C PRO A 150 18.90 -7.36 -17.87
N MET A 151 19.10 -8.10 -18.97
CA MET A 151 18.40 -9.38 -19.20
C MET A 151 18.74 -10.40 -18.10
N GLU A 152 20.01 -10.54 -17.79
CA GLU A 152 20.47 -11.45 -16.73
C GLU A 152 19.91 -11.00 -15.37
N ARG A 153 20.02 -9.69 -15.06
CA ARG A 153 19.52 -9.13 -13.78
C ARG A 153 18.05 -9.41 -13.53
N PHE A 154 17.19 -9.31 -14.55
CA PHE A 154 15.76 -9.58 -14.41
C PHE A 154 15.40 -11.07 -14.53
N GLN A 155 16.25 -11.89 -15.14
CA GLN A 155 16.12 -13.34 -15.08
C GLN A 155 16.44 -13.89 -13.68
N GLU A 156 17.42 -13.32 -12.99
CA GLU A 156 17.75 -13.69 -11.61
C GLU A 156 16.60 -13.37 -10.64
N ASP A 157 16.08 -12.16 -10.66
CA ASP A 157 14.95 -11.75 -9.81
C ASP A 157 14.05 -10.77 -10.58
N ALA A 158 12.92 -11.28 -11.07
CA ALA A 158 11.94 -10.48 -11.80
C ALA A 158 11.33 -9.35 -10.94
N LEU A 159 11.39 -9.44 -9.59
CA LEU A 159 10.92 -8.36 -8.72
C LEU A 159 11.70 -7.05 -8.95
N ARG A 160 12.93 -7.12 -9.48
CA ARG A 160 13.71 -5.92 -9.84
C ARG A 160 12.96 -5.04 -10.87
N ILE A 161 12.05 -5.60 -11.68
CA ILE A 161 11.17 -4.85 -12.58
C ILE A 161 10.23 -3.95 -11.77
N MET A 162 9.58 -4.48 -10.74
CA MET A 162 8.74 -3.69 -9.84
C MET A 162 9.54 -2.62 -9.09
N ARG A 163 10.78 -2.96 -8.70
CA ARG A 163 11.70 -2.01 -8.04
C ARG A 163 12.08 -0.85 -8.96
N ALA A 164 12.34 -1.11 -10.27
CA ALA A 164 12.57 -0.04 -11.25
C ALA A 164 11.37 0.90 -11.33
N CYS A 165 10.14 0.36 -11.48
CA CYS A 165 8.91 1.14 -11.50
C CYS A 165 8.71 1.94 -10.20
N ARG A 166 9.06 1.37 -9.05
CA ARG A 166 9.03 2.10 -7.77
C ARG A 166 10.01 3.27 -7.77
N PHE A 167 11.24 3.09 -8.23
CA PHE A 167 12.21 4.16 -8.24
C PHE A 167 11.82 5.30 -9.18
N THR A 168 11.09 5.05 -10.28
CA THR A 168 10.54 6.15 -11.10
C THR A 168 9.61 7.02 -10.27
N SER A 169 8.69 6.43 -9.50
CA SER A 169 7.72 7.18 -8.68
C SER A 169 8.33 7.82 -7.43
N GLN A 170 9.39 7.23 -6.87
CA GLN A 170 10.04 7.74 -5.66
C GLN A 170 11.06 8.84 -5.95
N LEU A 171 11.81 8.70 -7.04
CA LEU A 171 12.92 9.59 -7.37
C LEU A 171 12.57 10.57 -8.48
N GLY A 172 11.57 10.28 -9.32
CA GLY A 172 11.28 11.04 -10.54
C GLY A 172 12.29 10.79 -11.65
N PHE A 173 12.96 9.64 -11.64
CA PHE A 173 14.00 9.27 -12.59
C PHE A 173 13.40 8.51 -13.79
N GLN A 174 14.09 8.60 -14.93
CA GLN A 174 13.77 7.81 -16.11
C GLN A 174 14.48 6.44 -16.08
N ILE A 175 13.87 5.45 -16.73
CA ILE A 175 14.51 4.15 -16.90
C ILE A 175 15.40 4.20 -18.15
N ASP A 176 16.63 3.69 -18.03
CA ASP A 176 17.55 3.54 -19.15
C ASP A 176 16.95 2.64 -20.25
N SER A 177 17.25 2.92 -21.51
CA SER A 177 16.61 2.26 -22.65
C SER A 177 16.83 0.75 -22.72
N GLU A 178 18.06 0.29 -22.45
CA GLU A 178 18.36 -1.16 -22.43
C GLU A 178 17.69 -1.84 -21.25
N THR A 179 17.67 -1.17 -20.09
CA THR A 179 16.95 -1.61 -18.91
C THR A 179 15.45 -1.73 -19.18
N ALA A 180 14.84 -0.71 -19.82
CA ALA A 180 13.41 -0.72 -20.17
C ALA A 180 13.06 -1.83 -21.17
N MET A 181 13.92 -2.10 -22.15
CA MET A 181 13.72 -3.18 -23.11
C MET A 181 13.74 -4.55 -22.43
N ALA A 182 14.69 -4.79 -21.54
CA ALA A 182 14.76 -6.02 -20.76
C ALA A 182 13.55 -6.19 -19.83
N MET A 183 13.08 -5.10 -19.17
CA MET A 183 11.85 -5.12 -18.37
C MET A 183 10.67 -5.56 -19.21
N LYS A 184 10.49 -4.99 -20.41
CA LYS A 184 9.38 -5.34 -21.31
C LYS A 184 9.43 -6.80 -21.73
N THR A 185 10.61 -7.33 -22.02
CA THR A 185 10.82 -8.72 -22.44
C THR A 185 10.51 -9.71 -21.31
N LEU A 186 10.83 -9.35 -20.07
CA LEU A 186 10.81 -10.28 -18.94
C LEU A 186 9.68 -10.01 -17.93
N SER A 187 8.81 -9.02 -18.17
CA SER A 187 7.70 -8.66 -17.26
C SER A 187 6.78 -9.84 -16.95
N GLY A 188 6.56 -10.76 -17.88
CA GLY A 188 5.77 -11.98 -17.68
C GLY A 188 6.29 -12.88 -16.54
N ASN A 189 7.59 -12.81 -16.22
CA ASN A 189 8.17 -13.57 -15.12
C ASN A 189 7.70 -13.10 -13.73
N LEU A 190 7.08 -11.92 -13.63
CA LEU A 190 6.43 -11.47 -12.38
C LEU A 190 5.35 -12.43 -11.90
N SER A 191 4.73 -13.21 -12.81
CA SER A 191 3.76 -14.25 -12.44
C SER A 191 4.35 -15.36 -11.55
N LYS A 192 5.67 -15.52 -11.52
CA LYS A 192 6.41 -16.49 -10.70
C LYS A 192 6.79 -15.93 -9.33
N ILE A 193 6.66 -14.61 -9.14
CA ILE A 193 7.00 -13.95 -7.86
C ILE A 193 5.81 -14.05 -6.91
N SER A 194 6.09 -14.26 -5.62
CA SER A 194 5.03 -14.35 -4.61
C SER A 194 4.26 -13.04 -4.47
N GLY A 195 2.95 -13.16 -4.21
CA GLY A 195 2.05 -12.01 -4.05
C GLY A 195 2.51 -11.04 -2.95
N GLU A 196 3.10 -11.54 -1.87
CA GLU A 196 3.64 -10.73 -0.77
C GLU A 196 4.78 -9.82 -1.23
N ARG A 197 5.73 -10.35 -2.02
CA ARG A 197 6.86 -9.55 -2.54
C ARG A 197 6.37 -8.48 -3.52
N ILE A 198 5.42 -8.83 -4.40
CA ILE A 198 4.79 -7.88 -5.34
C ILE A 198 4.04 -6.81 -4.54
N ARG A 199 3.23 -7.20 -3.56
CA ARG A 199 2.52 -6.27 -2.66
C ARG A 199 3.47 -5.26 -2.04
N ASP A 200 4.54 -5.73 -1.44
CA ASP A 200 5.47 -4.87 -0.69
C ASP A 200 6.11 -3.81 -1.59
N GLU A 201 6.49 -4.15 -2.83
CA GLU A 201 6.97 -3.16 -3.79
C GLU A 201 5.85 -2.25 -4.31
N PHE A 202 4.64 -2.79 -4.55
CA PHE A 202 3.49 -2.02 -4.99
C PHE A 202 3.03 -1.01 -3.93
N PHE A 203 3.00 -1.39 -2.65
CA PHE A 203 2.68 -0.46 -1.56
C PHE A 203 3.74 0.64 -1.40
N LYS A 204 5.00 0.36 -1.72
CA LYS A 204 6.04 1.42 -1.80
C LYS A 204 5.82 2.36 -2.99
N ILE A 205 5.25 1.88 -4.11
CA ILE A 205 4.79 2.75 -5.21
C ILE A 205 3.63 3.62 -4.72
N LEU A 206 2.61 3.04 -4.11
CA LEU A 206 1.47 3.79 -3.56
C LEU A 206 1.90 4.84 -2.53
N SER A 207 2.92 4.57 -1.72
CA SER A 207 3.48 5.50 -0.72
C SER A 207 4.45 6.52 -1.30
N SER A 208 4.69 6.53 -2.61
CA SER A 208 5.57 7.49 -3.28
C SER A 208 4.91 8.87 -3.42
N PRO A 209 5.66 9.93 -3.78
CA PRO A 209 5.07 11.23 -4.08
C PRO A 209 4.00 11.19 -5.17
N THR A 210 4.24 10.46 -6.26
CA THR A 210 3.37 10.38 -7.43
C THR A 210 3.26 8.92 -7.88
N PRO A 211 2.33 8.13 -7.30
CA PRO A 211 2.13 6.73 -7.64
C PRO A 211 1.87 6.46 -9.12
N SER A 212 1.14 7.37 -9.79
CA SER A 212 0.81 7.25 -11.21
C SER A 212 2.05 7.06 -12.09
N VAL A 213 3.16 7.72 -11.78
CA VAL A 213 4.43 7.58 -12.54
C VAL A 213 4.94 6.14 -12.49
N GLY A 214 4.90 5.51 -11.31
CA GLY A 214 5.31 4.10 -11.16
C GLY A 214 4.34 3.14 -11.85
N ILE A 215 3.04 3.40 -11.77
CA ILE A 215 2.00 2.58 -12.41
C ILE A 215 2.09 2.70 -13.94
N LEU A 216 2.35 3.89 -14.47
CA LEU A 216 2.59 4.10 -15.90
C LEU A 216 3.87 3.40 -16.37
N ALA A 217 4.91 3.37 -15.55
CA ALA A 217 6.11 2.59 -15.85
C ALA A 217 5.83 1.08 -15.87
N MET A 218 5.00 0.57 -14.93
CA MET A 218 4.51 -0.81 -14.95
C MET A 218 3.71 -1.11 -16.23
N ASP A 219 2.87 -0.17 -16.66
CA ASP A 219 2.08 -0.32 -17.87
C ASP A 219 2.98 -0.36 -19.11
N ALA A 220 3.92 0.57 -19.24
CA ALA A 220 4.85 0.67 -20.37
C ALA A 220 5.70 -0.59 -20.58
N CYS A 221 6.08 -1.28 -19.49
CA CYS A 221 6.85 -2.52 -19.55
C CYS A 221 5.98 -3.79 -19.53
N GLY A 222 4.66 -3.70 -19.46
CA GLY A 222 3.74 -4.85 -19.39
C GLY A 222 3.58 -5.47 -18.01
N ALA A 223 4.26 -4.97 -16.98
CA ALA A 223 4.14 -5.46 -15.60
C ALA A 223 2.74 -5.24 -15.03
N LEU A 224 2.05 -4.16 -15.44
CA LEU A 224 0.69 -3.86 -14.97
C LEU A 224 -0.30 -4.95 -15.36
N ALA A 225 -0.23 -5.45 -16.60
CA ALA A 225 -1.11 -6.52 -17.08
C ALA A 225 -0.91 -7.85 -16.33
N VAL A 226 0.26 -8.07 -15.73
CA VAL A 226 0.53 -9.26 -14.89
C VAL A 226 0.03 -9.06 -13.46
N VAL A 227 0.24 -7.86 -12.89
CA VAL A 227 -0.04 -7.59 -11.48
C VAL A 227 -1.50 -7.17 -11.25
N LEU A 228 -2.02 -6.28 -12.09
CA LEU A 228 -3.36 -5.70 -12.03
C LEU A 228 -4.02 -5.67 -13.42
N PRO A 229 -4.34 -6.83 -14.03
CA PRO A 229 -4.97 -6.90 -15.34
C PRO A 229 -6.30 -6.14 -15.37
N GLU A 230 -7.08 -6.15 -14.29
CA GLU A 230 -8.37 -5.49 -14.18
C GLU A 230 -8.24 -3.96 -14.38
N LEU A 231 -7.15 -3.37 -13.90
CA LEU A 231 -6.89 -1.95 -14.12
C LEU A 231 -6.48 -1.67 -15.59
N THR A 232 -5.78 -2.61 -16.22
CA THR A 232 -5.39 -2.49 -17.63
C THR A 232 -6.61 -2.48 -18.55
N GLU A 233 -7.67 -3.23 -18.22
CA GLU A 233 -8.94 -3.24 -18.96
C GLU A 233 -9.69 -1.91 -18.93
N CYS A 234 -9.38 -1.04 -17.95
CA CYS A 234 -9.97 0.31 -17.85
C CYS A 234 -9.40 1.32 -18.86
N LYS A 235 -8.33 0.96 -19.59
CA LYS A 235 -7.68 1.89 -20.56
C LYS A 235 -8.57 2.15 -21.77
N GLY A 236 -8.72 3.44 -22.09
CA GLY A 236 -9.58 3.86 -23.21
C GLY A 236 -11.08 3.67 -22.94
N PHE A 237 -11.46 3.29 -21.72
CA PHE A 237 -12.86 3.12 -21.37
C PHE A 237 -13.48 4.47 -20.98
N GLU A 238 -14.17 5.09 -21.95
CA GLU A 238 -14.78 6.42 -21.80
C GLU A 238 -15.93 6.42 -20.79
N GLN A 239 -15.95 7.45 -19.92
CA GLN A 239 -16.98 7.62 -18.91
C GLN A 239 -18.08 8.62 -19.33
N ARG A 240 -17.78 9.59 -20.18
CA ARG A 240 -18.61 10.73 -20.60
C ARG A 240 -19.07 11.64 -19.43
N GLY A 241 -19.76 12.72 -19.76
CA GLY A 241 -20.21 13.72 -18.80
C GLY A 241 -19.08 14.65 -18.35
N MET A 242 -18.94 14.87 -17.02
CA MET A 242 -17.94 15.80 -16.47
C MET A 242 -16.54 15.16 -16.29
N HIS A 243 -16.37 13.90 -16.64
CA HIS A 243 -15.08 13.22 -16.50
C HIS A 243 -14.08 13.71 -17.54
N ARG A 244 -12.90 14.15 -17.07
CA ARG A 244 -11.80 14.61 -17.93
C ARG A 244 -11.03 13.47 -18.57
N PHE A 245 -11.10 12.27 -18.01
CA PHE A 245 -10.28 11.12 -18.31
C PHE A 245 -11.14 9.87 -18.56
N ASP A 246 -10.56 8.87 -19.22
CA ASP A 246 -11.07 7.51 -19.17
C ASP A 246 -10.97 6.94 -17.73
N VAL A 247 -11.52 5.74 -17.49
CA VAL A 247 -11.51 5.13 -16.16
C VAL A 247 -10.09 4.90 -15.63
N PHE A 248 -9.15 4.53 -16.52
CA PHE A 248 -7.76 4.28 -16.15
C PHE A 248 -7.08 5.55 -15.63
N PHE A 249 -7.07 6.63 -16.43
CA PHE A 249 -6.42 7.88 -16.03
C PHE A 249 -7.14 8.58 -14.89
N HIS A 250 -8.48 8.43 -14.78
CA HIS A 250 -9.23 8.86 -13.61
C HIS A 250 -8.75 8.16 -12.34
N SER A 251 -8.61 6.83 -12.38
CA SER A 251 -8.12 6.03 -11.25
C SER A 251 -6.70 6.44 -10.83
N LEU A 252 -5.81 6.72 -11.79
CA LEU A 252 -4.46 7.20 -11.51
C LEU A 252 -4.48 8.59 -10.85
N ALA A 253 -5.28 9.52 -11.37
CA ALA A 253 -5.39 10.88 -10.82
C ALA A 253 -5.98 10.86 -9.40
N SER A 254 -7.01 10.03 -9.16
CA SER A 254 -7.58 9.82 -7.83
C SER A 254 -6.56 9.20 -6.86
N CYS A 255 -5.75 8.24 -7.31
CA CYS A 255 -4.70 7.64 -6.50
C CYS A 255 -3.62 8.68 -6.10
N ASP A 256 -3.20 9.55 -7.02
CA ASP A 256 -2.22 10.60 -6.73
C ASP A 256 -2.76 11.64 -5.75
N ALA A 257 -4.06 11.99 -5.86
CA ALA A 257 -4.72 12.96 -5.01
C ALA A 257 -4.97 12.47 -3.58
N ALA A 258 -5.06 11.16 -3.37
CA ALA A 258 -5.26 10.58 -2.05
C ALA A 258 -4.01 10.76 -1.15
N PRO A 259 -4.17 10.86 0.20
CA PRO A 259 -3.08 11.16 1.11
C PRO A 259 -1.93 10.14 1.03
N ARG A 260 -0.70 10.63 0.86
CA ARG A 260 0.51 9.81 0.75
C ARG A 260 0.72 8.87 1.95
N ALA A 261 0.37 9.32 3.15
CA ALA A 261 0.53 8.56 4.38
C ALA A 261 -0.49 7.41 4.52
N LYS A 262 -1.48 7.33 3.60
CA LYS A 262 -2.58 6.36 3.64
C LYS A 262 -2.60 5.46 2.38
N PRO A 263 -1.67 4.51 2.25
CA PRO A 263 -1.56 3.68 1.05
C PRO A 263 -2.78 2.81 0.78
N LEU A 264 -3.57 2.45 1.79
CA LEU A 264 -4.83 1.71 1.62
C LEU A 264 -5.92 2.59 0.98
N VAL A 265 -5.99 3.88 1.34
CA VAL A 265 -6.88 4.85 0.68
C VAL A 265 -6.46 5.04 -0.77
N ARG A 266 -5.15 5.12 -1.05
CA ARG A 266 -4.62 5.18 -2.42
C ARG A 266 -4.95 3.95 -3.23
N LEU A 267 -4.87 2.75 -2.62
CA LEU A 267 -5.29 1.51 -3.26
C LEU A 267 -6.81 1.52 -3.55
N ALA A 268 -7.62 1.96 -2.58
CA ALA A 268 -9.05 2.10 -2.80
C ALA A 268 -9.36 3.12 -3.91
N ALA A 269 -8.67 4.28 -3.95
CA ALA A 269 -8.81 5.28 -5.01
C ALA A 269 -8.40 4.75 -6.39
N LEU A 270 -7.40 3.86 -6.46
CA LEU A 270 -6.99 3.23 -7.71
C LEU A 270 -8.02 2.21 -8.22
N LEU A 271 -8.79 1.59 -7.32
CA LEU A 271 -9.65 0.44 -7.64
C LEU A 271 -11.16 0.76 -7.55
N HIS A 272 -11.58 1.97 -7.10
CA HIS A 272 -12.99 2.25 -6.82
C HIS A 272 -13.90 2.12 -8.05
N ASP A 273 -13.38 2.41 -9.22
CA ASP A 273 -14.11 2.51 -10.47
C ASP A 273 -13.85 1.38 -11.48
N ILE A 274 -13.01 0.40 -11.15
CA ILE A 274 -12.68 -0.70 -12.10
C ILE A 274 -13.89 -1.53 -12.51
N GLY A 275 -14.95 -1.55 -11.70
CA GLY A 275 -16.20 -2.22 -12.00
C GLY A 275 -17.05 -1.56 -13.09
N LYS A 276 -16.72 -0.31 -13.50
CA LYS A 276 -17.45 0.39 -14.56
C LYS A 276 -17.37 -0.33 -15.90
N VAL A 277 -16.26 -1.06 -16.15
CA VAL A 277 -16.10 -1.84 -17.39
C VAL A 277 -17.18 -2.89 -17.52
N GLU A 278 -17.46 -3.65 -16.45
CA GLU A 278 -18.52 -4.66 -16.45
C GLU A 278 -19.93 -4.07 -16.26
N ALA A 279 -20.04 -2.96 -15.51
CA ALA A 279 -21.33 -2.33 -15.18
C ALA A 279 -21.95 -1.55 -16.35
N ARG A 280 -21.21 -1.31 -17.44
CA ARG A 280 -21.66 -0.49 -18.55
C ARG A 280 -22.94 -1.03 -19.18
N ALA A 281 -23.99 -0.21 -19.18
CA ALA A 281 -25.22 -0.45 -19.92
C ALA A 281 -25.51 0.71 -20.84
N GLU A 282 -25.86 0.43 -22.10
CA GLU A 282 -26.21 1.44 -23.10
C GLU A 282 -27.65 1.90 -22.89
N LEU A 283 -27.87 3.21 -22.77
CA LEU A 283 -29.17 3.83 -22.59
C LEU A 283 -29.76 4.40 -23.90
N GLY A 284 -29.06 4.26 -25.04
CA GLY A 284 -29.34 4.92 -26.30
C GLY A 284 -28.81 6.37 -26.34
N ASN A 285 -28.84 6.99 -27.56
CA ASN A 285 -28.29 8.34 -27.78
C ASN A 285 -26.87 8.57 -27.25
N ASP A 286 -26.01 7.56 -27.37
CA ASP A 286 -24.64 7.58 -26.88
C ASP A 286 -24.51 7.82 -25.36
N GLN A 287 -25.53 7.51 -24.58
CA GLN A 287 -25.49 7.57 -23.13
C GLN A 287 -25.24 6.20 -22.52
N PHE A 288 -24.46 6.16 -21.42
CA PHE A 288 -24.14 4.95 -20.66
C PHE A 288 -24.51 5.15 -19.21
N SER A 289 -24.88 4.07 -18.55
CA SER A 289 -24.99 4.00 -17.09
C SER A 289 -24.01 2.98 -16.51
N PHE A 290 -23.65 3.18 -15.26
CA PHE A 290 -22.71 2.33 -14.50
C PHE A 290 -23.32 1.95 -13.16
N HIS A 291 -24.62 1.58 -13.16
CA HIS A 291 -25.33 1.27 -11.92
C HIS A 291 -24.65 0.13 -11.16
N GLN A 292 -24.50 0.32 -9.84
CA GLN A 292 -23.92 -0.67 -8.93
C GLN A 292 -22.46 -1.06 -9.24
N HIS A 293 -21.72 -0.21 -9.97
CA HIS A 293 -20.30 -0.48 -10.24
C HIS A 293 -19.46 -0.58 -8.96
N GLU A 294 -19.88 0.07 -7.87
CA GLU A 294 -19.23 -0.01 -6.56
C GLU A 294 -19.21 -1.43 -6.01
N PHE A 295 -20.26 -2.23 -6.22
CA PHE A 295 -20.29 -3.65 -5.81
C PHE A 295 -19.45 -4.54 -6.71
N ILE A 296 -19.39 -4.22 -8.00
CA ILE A 296 -18.54 -4.92 -8.97
C ILE A 296 -17.08 -4.61 -8.67
N SER A 297 -16.75 -3.32 -8.44
CA SER A 297 -15.40 -2.88 -8.04
C SER A 297 -14.96 -3.56 -6.75
N GLU A 298 -15.83 -3.67 -5.73
CA GLU A 298 -15.54 -4.39 -4.49
C GLU A 298 -15.23 -5.87 -4.77
N ARG A 299 -16.03 -6.53 -5.59
CA ARG A 299 -15.80 -7.95 -5.95
C ARG A 299 -14.46 -8.15 -6.66
N LEU A 300 -14.12 -7.29 -7.63
CA LEU A 300 -12.83 -7.34 -8.33
C LEU A 300 -11.68 -7.01 -7.38
N ALA A 301 -11.81 -5.96 -6.56
CA ALA A 301 -10.82 -5.59 -5.57
C ALA A 301 -10.56 -6.72 -4.56
N LYS A 302 -11.58 -7.47 -4.14
CA LYS A 302 -11.43 -8.64 -3.27
C LYS A 302 -10.49 -9.70 -3.90
N THR A 303 -10.60 -9.92 -5.19
CA THR A 303 -9.69 -10.84 -5.92
C THR A 303 -8.28 -10.28 -5.96
N ILE A 304 -8.12 -8.98 -6.24
CA ILE A 304 -6.83 -8.28 -6.30
C ILE A 304 -6.10 -8.35 -4.95
N VAL A 305 -6.75 -7.94 -3.85
CA VAL A 305 -6.11 -7.93 -2.52
C VAL A 305 -5.78 -9.34 -2.02
N SER A 306 -6.57 -10.36 -2.43
CA SER A 306 -6.25 -11.76 -2.16
C SER A 306 -5.04 -12.24 -2.95
N ARG A 307 -4.93 -11.88 -4.24
CA ARG A 307 -3.77 -12.17 -5.11
C ARG A 307 -2.50 -11.51 -4.55
N LEU A 308 -2.61 -10.28 -4.06
CA LEU A 308 -1.53 -9.54 -3.41
C LEU A 308 -1.24 -10.00 -1.97
N LYS A 309 -1.99 -10.97 -1.43
CA LYS A 309 -1.80 -11.47 -0.07
C LYS A 309 -1.84 -10.36 1.00
N CYS A 310 -2.75 -9.40 0.84
CA CYS A 310 -3.02 -8.42 1.88
C CYS A 310 -3.59 -9.08 3.14
N SER A 311 -3.39 -8.45 4.30
CA SER A 311 -4.01 -8.91 5.54
C SER A 311 -5.54 -8.83 5.46
N ASN A 312 -6.25 -9.54 6.35
CA ASN A 312 -7.70 -9.44 6.42
C ASN A 312 -8.15 -8.02 6.76
N ASP A 313 -7.43 -7.36 7.66
CA ASP A 313 -7.75 -5.99 8.08
C ASP A 313 -7.57 -5.00 6.92
N ASP A 314 -6.45 -5.06 6.19
CA ASP A 314 -6.22 -4.22 5.00
C ASP A 314 -7.28 -4.45 3.92
N ARG A 315 -7.63 -5.73 3.69
CA ARG A 315 -8.69 -6.11 2.75
C ARG A 315 -10.01 -5.46 3.14
N ASP A 316 -10.42 -5.62 4.39
CA ASP A 316 -11.73 -5.14 4.87
C ASP A 316 -11.82 -3.61 4.82
N ILE A 317 -10.71 -2.90 5.10
CA ILE A 317 -10.61 -1.45 4.91
C ILE A 317 -10.82 -1.07 3.43
N VAL A 318 -10.05 -1.67 2.52
CA VAL A 318 -10.13 -1.33 1.08
C VAL A 318 -11.52 -1.61 0.52
N LEU A 319 -12.09 -2.78 0.82
CA LEU A 319 -13.42 -3.16 0.31
C LEU A 319 -14.53 -2.26 0.87
N ASN A 320 -14.47 -1.89 2.16
CA ASN A 320 -15.43 -0.97 2.76
C ASN A 320 -15.37 0.41 2.09
N LEU A 321 -14.19 0.94 1.82
CA LEU A 321 -14.02 2.22 1.14
C LEU A 321 -14.60 2.17 -0.28
N ILE A 322 -14.28 1.14 -1.06
CA ILE A 322 -14.78 0.96 -2.42
C ILE A 322 -16.30 0.83 -2.44
N ARG A 323 -16.89 -0.01 -1.57
CA ARG A 323 -18.33 -0.20 -1.48
C ARG A 323 -19.08 1.10 -1.19
N ASN A 324 -18.52 1.98 -0.38
CA ASN A 324 -19.19 3.17 0.12
C ASN A 324 -18.80 4.47 -0.59
N HIS A 325 -17.91 4.45 -1.62
CA HIS A 325 -17.43 5.68 -2.24
C HIS A 325 -18.53 6.52 -2.92
N MET A 326 -19.63 5.88 -3.39
CA MET A 326 -20.74 6.51 -4.09
C MET A 326 -21.77 7.18 -3.16
N PHE A 327 -21.39 7.61 -1.95
CA PHE A 327 -22.32 8.36 -1.13
C PHE A 327 -22.50 9.80 -1.65
N HIS A 328 -23.73 10.28 -1.58
CA HIS A 328 -24.08 11.65 -1.92
C HIS A 328 -24.72 12.32 -0.70
N TYR A 329 -24.01 13.28 -0.10
CA TYR A 329 -24.49 14.04 1.03
C TYR A 329 -25.14 15.34 0.54
N THR A 330 -26.30 15.65 1.12
CA THR A 330 -26.99 16.94 0.97
C THR A 330 -27.43 17.44 2.34
N SER A 331 -27.55 18.76 2.52
CA SER A 331 -27.87 19.39 3.82
C SER A 331 -29.23 19.00 4.38
N ASP A 332 -30.12 18.43 3.57
CA ASP A 332 -31.46 17.95 3.96
C ASP A 332 -31.47 16.54 4.59
N TRP A 333 -30.30 15.87 4.67
CA TRP A 333 -30.23 14.61 5.41
C TRP A 333 -30.75 14.79 6.84
N SER A 334 -31.64 13.90 7.32
CA SER A 334 -32.02 13.84 8.71
C SER A 334 -30.85 13.31 9.58
N ASP A 335 -30.90 13.55 10.88
CA ASP A 335 -29.93 12.94 11.81
C ASP A 335 -30.02 11.41 11.83
N GLY A 336 -31.19 10.83 11.52
CA GLY A 336 -31.34 9.40 11.27
C GLY A 336 -30.57 8.92 10.06
N ALA A 337 -30.56 9.70 8.95
CA ALA A 337 -29.73 9.40 7.77
C ALA A 337 -28.24 9.45 8.10
N VAL A 338 -27.79 10.43 8.91
CA VAL A 338 -26.40 10.52 9.38
C VAL A 338 -26.05 9.30 10.23
N ARG A 339 -26.90 8.87 11.16
CA ARG A 339 -26.68 7.66 11.98
C ARG A 339 -26.57 6.40 11.12
N ARG A 340 -27.47 6.23 10.13
CA ARG A 340 -27.38 5.12 9.16
C ARG A 340 -26.08 5.13 8.36
N PHE A 341 -25.62 6.32 7.94
CA PHE A 341 -24.33 6.46 7.26
C PHE A 341 -23.17 6.02 8.16
N ILE A 342 -23.16 6.47 9.43
CA ILE A 342 -22.13 6.07 10.41
C ILE A 342 -22.17 4.55 10.64
N ASN A 343 -23.36 3.96 10.79
CA ASN A 343 -23.52 2.51 10.97
C ASN A 343 -22.99 1.72 9.77
N ARG A 344 -23.36 2.13 8.55
CA ARG A 344 -22.98 1.44 7.31
C ARG A 344 -21.48 1.50 7.04
N VAL A 345 -20.87 2.67 7.20
CA VAL A 345 -19.45 2.90 6.90
C VAL A 345 -18.55 2.43 8.05
N GLY A 346 -19.02 2.60 9.28
CA GLY A 346 -18.21 2.43 10.48
C GLY A 346 -17.44 3.71 10.84
N LYS A 347 -17.57 4.14 12.11
CA LYS A 347 -16.98 5.39 12.61
C LYS A 347 -15.51 5.57 12.26
N GLN A 348 -14.73 4.49 12.34
CA GLN A 348 -13.27 4.54 12.11
C GLN A 348 -12.91 4.72 10.63
N ALA A 349 -13.76 4.26 9.70
CA ALA A 349 -13.49 4.33 8.26
C ALA A 349 -13.94 5.67 7.63
N ILE A 350 -14.74 6.48 8.33
CA ILE A 350 -15.28 7.74 7.79
C ILE A 350 -14.18 8.71 7.34
N PRO A 351 -13.11 8.97 8.12
CA PRO A 351 -12.05 9.87 7.67
C PRO A 351 -11.36 9.39 6.38
N ASP A 352 -11.16 8.08 6.24
CA ASP A 352 -10.54 7.50 5.04
C ASP A 352 -11.50 7.52 3.84
N LEU A 353 -12.80 7.35 4.07
CA LEU A 353 -13.81 7.49 3.03
C LEU A 353 -13.91 8.94 2.54
N PHE A 354 -13.77 9.93 3.42
CA PHE A 354 -13.73 11.34 3.03
C PHE A 354 -12.48 11.66 2.19
N ASP A 355 -11.32 11.13 2.59
CA ASP A 355 -10.10 11.26 1.80
C ASP A 355 -10.27 10.65 0.40
N LEU A 356 -10.89 9.46 0.31
CA LEU A 356 -11.20 8.82 -0.98
C LEU A 356 -12.16 9.70 -1.81
N ARG A 357 -13.22 10.25 -1.19
CA ARG A 357 -14.18 11.11 -1.90
C ARG A 357 -13.56 12.39 -2.46
N LEU A 358 -12.66 13.02 -1.69
CA LEU A 358 -11.91 14.19 -2.14
C LEU A 358 -10.95 13.82 -3.29
N ALA A 359 -10.29 12.69 -3.18
CA ALA A 359 -9.40 12.19 -4.22
C ALA A 359 -10.15 11.89 -5.53
N ASP A 360 -11.33 11.28 -5.46
CA ASP A 360 -12.22 11.04 -6.59
C ASP A 360 -12.66 12.36 -7.27
N GLN A 361 -13.08 13.37 -6.49
CA GLN A 361 -13.43 14.69 -7.03
C GLN A 361 -12.28 15.33 -7.80
N VAL A 362 -11.06 15.25 -7.28
CA VAL A 362 -9.85 15.73 -7.98
C VAL A 362 -9.64 14.94 -9.26
N GLY A 363 -9.83 13.64 -9.25
CA GLY A 363 -9.78 12.78 -10.45
C GLY A 363 -10.80 13.15 -11.52
N ILE A 364 -12.02 13.55 -11.13
CA ILE A 364 -13.09 13.96 -12.04
C ILE A 364 -12.80 15.32 -12.67
N SER A 365 -12.61 16.35 -11.84
CA SER A 365 -12.64 17.77 -12.28
C SER A 365 -11.33 18.52 -12.07
N GLY A 366 -10.39 17.95 -11.31
CA GLY A 366 -9.21 18.65 -10.82
C GLY A 366 -9.49 19.63 -9.68
N MET A 367 -10.74 19.72 -9.21
CA MET A 367 -11.16 20.60 -8.11
C MET A 367 -11.36 19.81 -6.82
N ASN A 368 -11.16 20.46 -5.69
CA ASN A 368 -11.35 19.90 -4.37
C ASN A 368 -12.36 20.75 -3.59
N ASP A 369 -13.64 20.32 -3.57
CA ASP A 369 -14.68 20.99 -2.79
C ASP A 369 -14.95 20.23 -1.49
N THR A 370 -14.47 20.80 -0.39
CA THR A 370 -14.57 20.21 0.95
C THR A 370 -15.83 20.59 1.71
N ARG A 371 -16.64 21.55 1.25
CA ARG A 371 -17.74 22.16 2.01
C ARG A 371 -18.77 21.14 2.48
N ALA A 372 -19.27 20.31 1.56
CA ALA A 372 -20.27 19.29 1.88
C ALA A 372 -19.73 18.23 2.87
N LEU A 373 -18.46 17.83 2.71
CA LEU A 373 -17.81 16.86 3.61
C LEU A 373 -17.53 17.46 4.99
N GLN A 374 -17.17 18.75 5.06
CA GLN A 374 -16.99 19.43 6.33
C GLN A 374 -18.32 19.53 7.10
N GLU A 375 -19.40 19.93 6.42
CA GLU A 375 -20.73 19.97 7.03
C GLU A 375 -21.16 18.58 7.54
N LEU A 376 -20.96 17.53 6.73
CA LEU A 376 -21.25 16.16 7.16
C LEU A 376 -20.38 15.74 8.35
N SER A 377 -19.10 16.11 8.37
CA SER A 377 -18.18 15.83 9.48
C SER A 377 -18.68 16.47 10.79
N ASP A 378 -19.10 17.74 10.74
CA ASP A 378 -19.62 18.46 11.91
C ASP A 378 -20.92 17.83 12.43
N ARG A 379 -21.81 17.39 11.53
CA ARG A 379 -23.04 16.68 11.90
C ARG A 379 -22.75 15.31 12.49
N ILE A 380 -21.79 14.55 11.94
CA ILE A 380 -21.34 13.28 12.51
C ILE A 380 -20.79 13.50 13.93
N ALA A 381 -19.97 14.51 14.15
CA ALA A 381 -19.44 14.83 15.47
C ALA A 381 -20.56 15.12 16.47
N LYS A 382 -21.58 15.90 16.07
CA LYS A 382 -22.75 16.20 16.89
C LYS A 382 -23.54 14.93 17.25
N VAL A 383 -23.82 14.06 16.27
CA VAL A 383 -24.56 12.81 16.48
C VAL A 383 -23.77 11.87 17.42
N LEU A 384 -22.45 11.79 17.28
CA LEU A 384 -21.61 10.96 18.15
C LEU A 384 -21.58 11.50 19.59
N GLN A 385 -21.60 12.83 19.79
CA GLN A 385 -21.67 13.46 21.13
C GLN A 385 -22.99 13.17 21.84
N GLN A 386 -24.08 12.97 21.12
CA GLN A 386 -25.39 12.64 21.69
C GLN A 386 -25.46 11.23 22.27
N GLY A 387 -24.43 10.38 22.09
CA GLY A 387 -24.37 9.03 22.64
C GLY A 387 -25.43 8.07 22.08
N SER A 388 -25.92 8.30 20.86
CA SER A 388 -26.92 7.47 20.21
C SER A 388 -26.38 6.06 19.92
N ALA A 389 -27.26 5.06 20.08
CA ALA A 389 -26.97 3.69 19.62
C ALA A 389 -26.76 3.68 18.09
N LEU A 390 -25.66 3.07 17.65
CA LEU A 390 -25.27 3.01 16.23
C LEU A 390 -25.15 1.59 15.71
N THR A 391 -25.12 0.60 16.61
CA THR A 391 -24.99 -0.82 16.27
C THR A 391 -25.99 -1.67 17.05
N ILE A 392 -26.21 -2.89 16.61
CA ILE A 392 -27.08 -3.86 17.34
C ILE A 392 -26.60 -4.04 18.79
N ARG A 393 -25.30 -3.92 19.07
CA ARG A 393 -24.74 -4.06 20.42
C ARG A 393 -25.11 -2.91 21.35
N ASP A 394 -25.49 -1.77 20.80
CA ASP A 394 -25.87 -0.56 21.55
C ASP A 394 -27.39 -0.53 21.89
N LEU A 395 -28.15 -1.51 21.39
CA LEU A 395 -29.57 -1.62 21.70
C LEU A 395 -29.77 -1.97 23.17
N ALA A 396 -30.79 -1.38 23.79
CA ALA A 396 -31.20 -1.66 25.18
C ALA A 396 -31.83 -3.04 25.36
N ILE A 397 -31.89 -3.87 24.32
CA ILE A 397 -32.37 -5.25 24.33
C ILE A 397 -31.42 -6.12 23.50
N ASP A 398 -31.15 -7.32 23.98
CA ASP A 398 -30.30 -8.29 23.30
C ASP A 398 -31.07 -9.55 22.83
N GLY A 399 -30.38 -10.49 22.20
CA GLY A 399 -30.99 -11.73 21.72
C GLY A 399 -31.54 -12.63 22.84
N ASN A 400 -30.97 -12.59 24.05
CA ASN A 400 -31.46 -13.38 25.15
C ASN A 400 -32.77 -12.81 25.71
N GLU A 401 -32.91 -11.50 25.68
CA GLU A 401 -34.17 -10.84 26.07
C GLU A 401 -35.27 -11.05 25.03
N LEU A 402 -34.91 -11.03 23.73
CA LEU A 402 -35.85 -11.37 22.65
C LEU A 402 -36.37 -12.81 22.80
N GLU A 403 -35.51 -13.75 23.19
CA GLU A 403 -35.89 -15.14 23.46
C GLU A 403 -36.91 -15.22 24.65
N ARG A 404 -36.66 -14.47 25.73
CA ARG A 404 -37.58 -14.43 26.93
C ARG A 404 -38.95 -13.92 26.60
N ILE A 405 -39.08 -13.03 25.61
CA ILE A 405 -40.39 -12.50 25.19
C ILE A 405 -41.05 -13.34 24.07
N GLY A 406 -40.45 -14.48 23.71
CA GLY A 406 -41.05 -15.45 22.79
C GLY A 406 -40.56 -15.40 21.34
N ILE A 407 -39.48 -14.70 21.05
CA ILE A 407 -38.85 -14.71 19.72
C ILE A 407 -37.72 -15.76 19.69
N PRO A 408 -37.88 -16.87 18.96
CA PRO A 408 -36.93 -17.98 19.01
C PRO A 408 -35.57 -17.61 18.39
N LYS A 409 -34.50 -18.20 18.91
CA LYS A 409 -33.17 -18.09 18.33
C LYS A 409 -33.13 -18.57 16.89
N GLY A 410 -32.46 -17.84 16.03
CA GLY A 410 -32.29 -18.18 14.62
C GLY A 410 -32.23 -16.96 13.71
N PRO A 411 -32.22 -17.17 12.39
CA PRO A 411 -32.10 -16.07 11.42
C PRO A 411 -33.16 -14.98 11.56
N LYS A 412 -34.39 -15.35 11.94
CA LYS A 412 -35.51 -14.40 12.19
C LYS A 412 -35.19 -13.43 13.31
N MET A 413 -34.51 -13.86 14.38
CA MET A 413 -34.05 -12.97 15.48
C MET A 413 -33.08 -11.90 14.96
N GLY A 414 -32.17 -12.26 14.07
CA GLY A 414 -31.27 -11.28 13.42
C GLY A 414 -32.04 -10.22 12.63
N VAL A 415 -33.09 -10.61 11.92
CA VAL A 415 -33.97 -9.69 11.18
C VAL A 415 -34.69 -8.73 12.14
N VAL A 416 -35.18 -9.24 13.27
CA VAL A 416 -35.82 -8.41 14.31
C VAL A 416 -34.80 -7.42 14.90
N LEU A 417 -33.62 -7.85 15.30
CA LEU A 417 -32.56 -6.96 15.81
C LEU A 417 -32.18 -5.86 14.82
N GLN A 418 -32.11 -6.19 13.54
CA GLN A 418 -31.82 -5.20 12.49
C GLN A 418 -33.00 -4.19 12.37
N ALA A 419 -34.23 -4.65 12.42
CA ALA A 419 -35.42 -3.75 12.39
C ALA A 419 -35.49 -2.83 13.63
N LEU A 420 -35.12 -3.34 14.80
CA LEU A 420 -35.02 -2.52 16.01
C LEU A 420 -33.93 -1.46 15.88
N LEU A 421 -32.77 -1.83 15.32
CA LEU A 421 -31.69 -0.89 15.07
C LEU A 421 -32.14 0.22 14.12
N GLU A 422 -32.80 -0.10 13.00
CA GLU A 422 -33.31 0.90 12.06
C GLU A 422 -34.27 1.88 12.77
N THR A 423 -35.13 1.39 13.64
CA THR A 423 -36.05 2.23 14.44
C THR A 423 -35.28 3.19 15.36
N VAL A 424 -34.24 2.69 16.02
CA VAL A 424 -33.39 3.50 16.92
C VAL A 424 -32.49 4.48 16.13
N LEU A 425 -32.03 4.10 14.96
CA LEU A 425 -31.29 5.02 14.09
C LEU A 425 -32.17 6.19 13.63
N ASP A 426 -33.46 5.98 13.43
CA ASP A 426 -34.41 7.07 13.15
C ASP A 426 -34.71 7.91 14.39
N ASP A 427 -35.07 7.27 15.48
CA ASP A 427 -35.44 7.91 16.73
C ASP A 427 -34.71 7.26 17.92
N PRO A 428 -33.58 7.84 18.41
CA PRO A 428 -32.85 7.30 19.55
C PRO A 428 -33.67 7.19 20.85
N THR A 429 -34.79 7.93 20.99
CA THR A 429 -35.62 7.84 22.19
C THR A 429 -36.35 6.51 22.29
N GLN A 430 -36.43 5.74 21.21
CA GLN A 430 -36.97 4.38 21.19
C GLN A 430 -36.04 3.35 21.85
N ASN A 431 -34.77 3.70 22.10
CA ASN A 431 -33.78 2.76 22.68
C ASN A 431 -34.00 2.56 24.18
N SER A 432 -35.13 2.00 24.54
CA SER A 432 -35.43 1.53 25.90
C SER A 432 -35.97 0.11 25.84
N ARG A 433 -35.69 -0.68 26.89
CA ARG A 433 -36.03 -2.11 26.93
C ARG A 433 -37.49 -2.38 26.62
N ASP A 434 -38.40 -1.66 27.27
CA ASP A 434 -39.84 -1.90 27.17
C ASP A 434 -40.40 -1.51 25.80
N ARG A 435 -39.93 -0.39 25.23
CA ARG A 435 -40.31 0.03 23.88
C ARG A 435 -39.82 -0.94 22.83
N LEU A 436 -38.53 -1.33 22.92
CA LEU A 436 -37.95 -2.26 21.97
C LEU A 436 -38.59 -3.65 22.05
N ALA A 437 -38.98 -4.13 23.25
CA ALA A 437 -39.68 -5.39 23.40
C ALA A 437 -41.08 -5.34 22.71
N THR A 438 -41.81 -4.23 22.88
CA THR A 438 -43.10 -4.03 22.20
C THR A 438 -42.96 -4.01 20.69
N ILE A 439 -41.99 -3.24 20.17
CA ILE A 439 -41.71 -3.13 18.73
C ILE A 439 -41.29 -4.50 18.17
N ALA A 440 -40.41 -5.24 18.88
CA ALA A 440 -39.94 -6.55 18.48
C ALA A 440 -41.08 -7.55 18.31
N LEU A 441 -41.99 -7.63 19.27
CA LEU A 441 -43.15 -8.52 19.21
C LEU A 441 -44.06 -8.18 18.03
N GLY A 442 -44.38 -6.90 17.86
CA GLY A 442 -45.22 -6.44 16.74
C GLY A 442 -44.58 -6.74 15.39
N PHE A 443 -43.27 -6.48 15.22
CA PHE A 443 -42.54 -6.79 14.00
C PHE A 443 -42.50 -8.30 13.73
N TYR A 444 -42.19 -9.10 14.75
CA TYR A 444 -42.08 -10.56 14.62
C TYR A 444 -43.43 -11.16 14.19
N GLN A 445 -44.54 -10.74 14.78
CA GLN A 445 -45.89 -11.21 14.44
C GLN A 445 -46.32 -10.84 13.02
N THR A 446 -45.91 -9.65 12.54
CA THR A 446 -46.38 -9.14 11.23
C THR A 446 -45.47 -9.55 10.03
N ARG A 447 -44.19 -9.79 10.26
CA ARG A 447 -43.21 -9.97 9.22
C ARG A 447 -42.45 -11.29 9.27
N CYS A 448 -42.50 -12.00 10.40
CA CYS A 448 -41.71 -13.20 10.60
C CYS A 448 -42.51 -14.48 10.83
N LEU A 449 -43.80 -14.36 11.19
CA LEU A 449 -44.77 -15.45 11.20
C LEU A 449 -45.52 -15.54 9.87
#